data_f34f8dba5d91b099037515ff197fecac
#
_entry.id   f34f8dba5d91b099037515ff197fecac
#
_cell.length_a   1.000
_cell.length_b   1.000
_cell.length_c   1.000
_cell.angle_alpha   90.00
_cell.angle_beta   90.00
_cell.angle_gamma   90.00
#
_symmetry.space_group_name_H-M   'P 1'
#
loop_
_entity.id
_entity.type
_entity.pdbx_description
1 polymer ?
#
loop_
_entity_poly.entity_id
_entity_poly.type
_entity_poly.pdbx_seq_one_letter_code
_entity_poly.pdbx_strand_id
1 'polypeptide(L)'
;GPIVAVGETIGTTLPFSGEGIGKAMESGQLAAEAISKALGSDDLSKLSQYGQQIESEFKTRYKGYRMAEKWLAKPRLLDFLIDRCGKSKYAQEILAGIIAETKNPQDIFSLKGIFKTFWK
;
A
#
# COMPACT_ATOMS: atom_id res chain seq x y z
N GLY A 1 11.78 19.70 -21.10
CA GLY A 1 12.67 18.75 -20.45
C GLY A 1 11.88 17.66 -19.73
N PRO A 2 12.49 16.59 -19.27
CA PRO A 2 11.80 15.53 -18.53
C PRO A 2 11.31 16.07 -17.18
N ILE A 3 10.09 15.67 -16.78
CA ILE A 3 9.47 16.04 -15.51
C ILE A 3 9.33 14.77 -14.68
N VAL A 4 9.69 14.85 -13.40
CA VAL A 4 9.48 13.78 -12.42
C VAL A 4 8.48 14.28 -11.39
N ALA A 5 7.37 13.57 -11.21
CA ALA A 5 6.33 13.87 -10.23
C ALA A 5 6.44 12.91 -9.04
N VAL A 6 6.17 13.37 -7.82
CA VAL A 6 6.27 12.62 -6.58
C VAL A 6 5.05 12.85 -5.68
N GLY A 7 4.90 12.02 -4.68
CA GLY A 7 3.86 12.18 -3.64
C GLY A 7 2.46 12.09 -4.20
N GLU A 8 1.56 12.91 -3.66
CA GLU A 8 0.14 12.88 -4.04
C GLU A 8 -0.10 13.18 -5.52
N THR A 9 0.79 13.90 -6.18
CA THR A 9 0.71 14.16 -7.63
C THR A 9 0.66 12.88 -8.46
N ILE A 10 1.25 11.79 -7.95
CA ILE A 10 1.21 10.45 -8.56
C ILE A 10 0.31 9.47 -7.80
N GLY A 11 -0.50 9.97 -6.86
CA GLY A 11 -1.49 9.18 -6.11
C GLY A 11 -0.86 8.21 -5.12
N THR A 12 0.15 8.64 -4.35
CA THR A 12 0.83 7.77 -3.38
C THR A 12 0.11 7.60 -2.05
N THR A 13 -0.96 8.33 -1.79
CA THR A 13 -1.76 8.16 -0.57
C THR A 13 -2.45 6.79 -0.55
N LEU A 14 -2.34 6.06 0.56
CA LEU A 14 -2.97 4.75 0.71
C LEU A 14 -4.49 4.87 0.77
N PRO A 15 -5.25 4.12 -0.05
CA PRO A 15 -6.70 4.31 -0.20
C PRO A 15 -7.51 4.09 1.08
N PHE A 16 -7.04 3.25 1.97
CA PHE A 16 -7.79 2.85 3.17
C PHE A 16 -7.46 3.68 4.41
N SER A 17 -6.16 3.87 4.67
CA SER A 17 -5.68 4.57 5.87
C SER A 17 -5.59 6.09 5.68
N GLY A 18 -5.56 6.57 4.44
CA GLY A 18 -5.26 7.97 4.12
C GLY A 18 -3.81 8.35 4.42
N GLU A 19 -2.95 7.36 4.71
CA GLU A 19 -1.52 7.61 4.94
C GLU A 19 -0.87 8.03 3.62
N GLY A 20 -0.25 9.20 3.60
CA GLY A 20 0.38 9.77 2.40
C GLY A 20 1.74 10.39 2.67
N ILE A 21 2.04 10.76 3.92
CA ILE A 21 3.30 11.46 4.24
C ILE A 21 4.50 10.56 3.99
N GLY A 22 4.51 9.37 4.58
CA GLY A 22 5.59 8.40 4.38
C GLY A 22 5.70 7.95 2.92
N LYS A 23 4.56 7.80 2.23
CA LYS A 23 4.54 7.44 0.81
C LYS A 23 5.05 8.55 -0.11
N ALA A 24 4.76 9.80 0.23
CA ALA A 24 5.33 10.93 -0.49
C ALA A 24 6.85 11.00 -0.33
N MET A 25 7.36 10.78 0.89
CA MET A 25 8.79 10.70 1.17
C MET A 25 9.47 9.53 0.43
N GLU A 26 8.86 8.33 0.45
CA GLU A 26 9.35 7.13 -0.25
C GLU A 26 9.47 7.39 -1.76
N SER A 27 8.42 7.95 -2.38
CA SER A 27 8.46 8.31 -3.81
C SER A 27 9.48 9.40 -4.12
N GLY A 28 9.67 10.37 -3.23
CA GLY A 28 10.67 11.41 -3.34
C GLY A 28 12.11 10.85 -3.31
N GLN A 29 12.36 9.88 -2.43
CA GLN A 29 13.64 9.18 -2.36
C GLN A 29 13.94 8.40 -3.65
N LEU A 30 12.98 7.63 -4.16
CA LEU A 30 13.13 6.92 -5.44
C LEU A 30 13.38 7.88 -6.60
N ALA A 31 12.70 9.03 -6.62
CA ALA A 31 12.93 10.07 -7.63
C ALA A 31 14.35 10.64 -7.54
N ALA A 32 14.83 10.97 -6.33
CA ALA A 32 16.17 11.49 -6.11
C ALA A 32 17.26 10.50 -6.58
N GLU A 33 17.08 9.21 -6.29
CA GLU A 33 17.99 8.16 -6.76
C GLU A 33 18.03 8.05 -8.28
N ALA A 34 16.85 8.08 -8.94
CA ALA A 34 16.77 8.01 -10.39
C ALA A 34 17.38 9.25 -11.06
N ILE A 35 17.12 10.44 -10.52
CA ILE A 35 17.71 11.70 -11.00
C ILE A 35 19.24 11.68 -10.84
N SER A 36 19.74 11.27 -9.67
CA SER A 36 21.19 11.19 -9.42
C SER A 36 21.88 10.23 -10.39
N LYS A 37 21.28 9.09 -10.69
CA LYS A 37 21.80 8.13 -11.67
C LYS A 37 21.80 8.69 -13.09
N ALA A 38 20.74 9.38 -13.49
CA ALA A 38 20.62 9.99 -14.81
C ALA A 38 21.66 11.09 -15.03
N LEU A 39 21.81 12.00 -14.05
CA LEU A 39 22.80 13.09 -14.12
C LEU A 39 24.23 12.57 -14.05
N GLY A 40 24.52 11.60 -13.20
CA GLY A 40 25.87 11.03 -13.05
C GLY A 40 26.36 10.28 -14.30
N SER A 41 25.46 9.89 -15.19
CA SER A 41 25.80 9.20 -16.45
C SER A 41 25.52 10.02 -17.70
N ASP A 42 25.08 11.26 -17.56
CA ASP A 42 24.62 12.13 -18.64
C ASP A 42 23.58 11.45 -19.58
N ASP A 43 22.70 10.62 -18.97
CA ASP A 43 21.72 9.80 -19.69
C ASP A 43 20.34 9.93 -19.05
N LEU A 44 19.55 10.90 -19.56
CA LEU A 44 18.20 11.16 -19.08
C LEU A 44 17.20 10.02 -19.33
N SER A 45 17.53 9.04 -20.21
CA SER A 45 16.65 7.89 -20.45
C SER A 45 16.49 7.03 -19.19
N LYS A 46 17.45 7.09 -18.27
CA LYS A 46 17.41 6.38 -16.97
C LYS A 46 16.30 6.87 -16.05
N LEU A 47 15.74 8.05 -16.27
CA LEU A 47 14.57 8.52 -15.54
C LEU A 47 13.33 7.63 -15.76
N SER A 48 13.25 6.90 -16.88
CA SER A 48 12.18 5.93 -17.11
C SER A 48 12.13 4.82 -16.06
N GLN A 49 13.28 4.50 -15.45
CA GLN A 49 13.39 3.49 -14.36
C GLN A 49 12.58 3.90 -13.13
N TYR A 50 12.44 5.20 -12.85
CA TYR A 50 11.63 5.70 -11.75
C TYR A 50 10.17 5.24 -11.85
N GLY A 51 9.55 5.35 -13.01
CA GLY A 51 8.18 4.89 -13.22
C GLY A 51 8.02 3.39 -12.96
N GLN A 52 8.99 2.58 -13.39
CA GLN A 52 9.01 1.13 -13.15
C GLN A 52 9.18 0.81 -11.66
N GLN A 53 10.05 1.53 -10.96
CA GLN A 53 10.24 1.37 -9.52
C GLN A 53 8.96 1.73 -8.74
N ILE A 54 8.33 2.87 -9.05
CA ILE A 54 7.04 3.26 -8.44
C ILE A 54 6.00 2.17 -8.69
N GLU A 55 5.87 1.66 -9.90
CA GLU A 55 4.90 0.60 -10.18
C GLU A 55 5.19 -0.68 -9.39
N SER A 56 6.44 -1.13 -9.32
CA SER A 56 6.82 -2.35 -8.60
C SER A 56 6.59 -2.23 -7.09
N GLU A 57 6.97 -1.10 -6.48
CA GLU A 57 6.86 -0.87 -5.03
C GLU A 57 5.41 -0.66 -4.58
N PHE A 58 4.64 0.13 -5.33
CA PHE A 58 3.31 0.55 -4.89
C PHE A 58 2.17 -0.35 -5.40
N LYS A 59 2.24 -0.93 -6.59
CA LYS A 59 1.13 -1.65 -7.23
C LYS A 59 0.56 -2.79 -6.38
N THR A 60 1.42 -3.66 -5.86
CA THR A 60 0.99 -4.82 -5.06
C THR A 60 0.40 -4.37 -3.73
N ARG A 61 1.04 -3.41 -3.07
CA ARG A 61 0.59 -2.83 -1.81
C ARG A 61 -0.79 -2.18 -1.99
N TYR A 62 -0.95 -1.32 -2.98
CA TYR A 62 -2.20 -0.62 -3.27
C TYR A 62 -3.37 -1.55 -3.63
N LYS A 63 -3.12 -2.66 -4.30
CA LYS A 63 -4.15 -3.67 -4.56
C LYS A 63 -4.81 -4.16 -3.26
N GLY A 64 -4.01 -4.46 -2.26
CA GLY A 64 -4.50 -4.90 -0.95
C GLY A 64 -5.33 -3.82 -0.25
N TYR A 65 -4.83 -2.60 -0.20
CA TYR A 65 -5.53 -1.48 0.45
C TYR A 65 -6.81 -1.07 -0.27
N ARG A 66 -6.84 -1.07 -1.60
CA ARG A 66 -8.09 -0.86 -2.37
C ARG A 66 -9.12 -1.96 -2.14
N MET A 67 -8.67 -3.18 -1.91
CA MET A 67 -9.59 -4.27 -1.55
C MET A 67 -10.17 -4.05 -0.15
N ALA A 68 -9.35 -3.66 0.83
CA ALA A 68 -9.81 -3.32 2.17
C ALA A 68 -10.82 -2.17 2.14
N GLU A 69 -10.54 -1.09 1.42
CA GLU A 69 -11.44 0.04 1.23
C GLU A 69 -12.83 -0.41 0.71
N LYS A 70 -12.86 -1.24 -0.33
CA LYS A 70 -14.12 -1.76 -0.90
C LYS A 70 -14.90 -2.64 0.08
N TRP A 71 -14.22 -3.36 0.95
CA TRP A 71 -14.86 -4.18 1.97
C TRP A 71 -15.46 -3.31 3.08
N LEU A 72 -14.68 -2.35 3.56
CA LEU A 72 -15.10 -1.46 4.64
C LEU A 72 -16.19 -0.46 4.20
N ALA A 73 -16.31 -0.18 2.92
CA ALA A 73 -17.43 0.57 2.37
C ALA A 73 -18.79 -0.18 2.46
N LYS A 74 -18.79 -1.45 2.88
CA LYS A 74 -20.00 -2.25 3.05
C LYS A 74 -20.29 -2.46 4.53
N PRO A 75 -21.33 -1.85 5.13
CA PRO A 75 -21.60 -1.90 6.57
C PRO A 75 -21.65 -3.33 7.13
N ARG A 76 -22.31 -4.25 6.45
CA ARG A 76 -22.42 -5.66 6.89
C ARG A 76 -21.05 -6.37 6.96
N LEU A 77 -20.13 -6.04 6.05
CA LEU A 77 -18.78 -6.61 6.08
C LEU A 77 -17.94 -5.98 7.17
N LEU A 78 -18.13 -4.69 7.42
CA LEU A 78 -17.48 -3.98 8.52
C LEU A 78 -17.91 -4.57 9.87
N ASP A 79 -19.22 -4.74 10.10
CA ASP A 79 -19.76 -5.36 11.31
C ASP A 79 -19.19 -6.77 11.53
N PHE A 80 -19.14 -7.56 10.47
CA PHE A 80 -18.55 -8.90 10.50
C PHE A 80 -17.05 -8.86 10.88
N LEU A 81 -16.28 -7.93 10.33
CA LEU A 81 -14.85 -7.79 10.65
C LEU A 81 -14.64 -7.36 12.10
N ILE A 82 -15.45 -6.41 12.59
CA ILE A 82 -15.39 -5.95 13.98
C ILE A 82 -15.71 -7.10 14.94
N ASP A 83 -16.77 -7.88 14.65
CA ASP A 83 -17.11 -9.07 15.44
C ASP A 83 -15.97 -10.10 15.46
N ARG A 84 -15.33 -10.34 14.30
CA ARG A 84 -14.18 -11.25 14.23
C ARG A 84 -12.96 -10.73 14.96
N CYS A 85 -12.66 -9.44 14.86
CA CYS A 85 -11.57 -8.83 15.64
C CYS A 85 -11.81 -8.92 17.15
N GLY A 86 -13.07 -8.85 17.59
CA GLY A 86 -13.40 -9.06 19.00
C GLY A 86 -13.20 -10.50 19.51
N LYS A 87 -13.21 -11.48 18.61
CA LYS A 87 -13.19 -12.93 18.95
C LYS A 87 -11.92 -13.68 18.58
N SER A 88 -11.09 -13.13 17.71
CA SER A 88 -9.92 -13.82 17.15
C SER A 88 -8.64 -12.99 17.34
N LYS A 89 -7.68 -13.52 18.09
CA LYS A 89 -6.35 -12.92 18.23
C LYS A 89 -5.64 -12.78 16.88
N TYR A 90 -5.81 -13.75 16.01
CA TYR A 90 -5.28 -13.70 14.65
C TYR A 90 -5.82 -12.49 13.87
N ALA A 91 -7.14 -12.24 13.94
CA ALA A 91 -7.74 -11.07 13.27
C ALA A 91 -7.20 -9.75 13.84
N GLN A 92 -7.02 -9.66 15.16
CA GLN A 92 -6.43 -8.49 15.83
C GLN A 92 -4.99 -8.25 15.37
N GLU A 93 -4.15 -9.29 15.36
CA GLU A 93 -2.74 -9.18 14.94
C GLU A 93 -2.61 -8.78 13.45
N ILE A 94 -3.47 -9.30 12.58
CA ILE A 94 -3.47 -8.92 11.18
C ILE A 94 -3.94 -7.47 11.01
N LEU A 95 -5.00 -7.07 11.69
CA LEU A 95 -5.50 -5.69 11.62
C LEU A 95 -4.46 -4.69 12.12
N ALA A 96 -3.84 -4.97 13.27
CA ALA A 96 -2.74 -4.16 13.81
C ALA A 96 -1.57 -4.08 12.80
N GLY A 97 -1.20 -5.20 12.19
CA GLY A 97 -0.16 -5.24 11.16
C GLY A 97 -0.51 -4.48 9.88
N ILE A 98 -1.79 -4.42 9.49
CA ILE A 98 -2.26 -3.63 8.35
C ILE A 98 -2.16 -2.14 8.67
N ILE A 99 -2.58 -1.73 9.86
CA ILE A 99 -2.49 -0.33 10.32
C ILE A 99 -1.02 0.11 10.42
N ALA A 100 -0.15 -0.76 10.93
CA ALA A 100 1.28 -0.53 11.01
C ALA A 100 2.04 -0.75 9.67
N GLU A 101 1.35 -1.04 8.59
CA GLU A 101 1.89 -1.35 7.25
C GLU A 101 2.91 -2.51 7.19
N THR A 102 2.93 -3.36 8.21
CA THR A 102 3.79 -4.55 8.26
C THR A 102 3.15 -5.77 7.62
N LYS A 103 1.84 -5.74 7.33
CA LYS A 103 1.06 -6.82 6.71
C LYS A 103 0.19 -6.31 5.56
N ASN A 104 0.00 -7.18 4.56
CA ASN A 104 -0.86 -6.83 3.43
C ASN A 104 -2.34 -7.06 3.79
N PRO A 105 -3.25 -6.12 3.50
CA PRO A 105 -4.69 -6.33 3.70
C PRO A 105 -5.24 -7.60 3.04
N GLN A 106 -4.64 -8.11 1.98
CA GLN A 106 -5.03 -9.38 1.35
C GLN A 106 -4.98 -10.58 2.32
N ASP A 107 -4.18 -10.50 3.37
CA ASP A 107 -4.05 -11.58 4.34
C ASP A 107 -5.35 -11.84 5.12
N ILE A 108 -6.15 -10.80 5.38
CA ILE A 108 -7.45 -10.95 6.04
C ILE A 108 -8.62 -10.92 5.05
N PHE A 109 -8.55 -10.08 4.03
CA PHE A 109 -9.64 -9.89 3.05
C PHE A 109 -9.67 -10.94 1.94
N SER A 110 -8.87 -12.02 2.03
CA SER A 110 -8.97 -13.19 1.17
C SER A 110 -9.85 -14.28 1.79
N LEU A 111 -10.41 -15.18 0.98
CA LEU A 111 -11.18 -16.32 1.48
C LEU A 111 -10.38 -17.15 2.49
N LYS A 112 -9.08 -17.38 2.24
CA LYS A 112 -8.19 -18.08 3.16
C LYS A 112 -7.99 -17.31 4.47
N GLY A 113 -7.86 -15.98 4.40
CA GLY A 113 -7.74 -15.10 5.57
C GLY A 113 -8.97 -15.17 6.45
N ILE A 114 -10.16 -15.04 5.84
CA ILE A 114 -11.43 -15.13 6.54
C ILE A 114 -11.58 -16.48 7.26
N PHE A 115 -11.31 -17.59 6.55
CA PHE A 115 -11.36 -18.92 7.18
C PHE A 115 -10.46 -19.04 8.42
N LYS A 116 -9.25 -18.48 8.37
CA LYS A 116 -8.34 -18.49 9.53
C LYS A 116 -8.88 -17.74 10.74
N THR A 117 -9.74 -16.73 10.58
CA THR A 117 -10.35 -15.99 11.69
C THR A 117 -11.38 -16.83 12.47
N PHE A 118 -11.83 -17.96 11.93
CA PHE A 118 -12.76 -18.87 12.61
C PHE A 118 -12.05 -19.98 13.43
N TRP A 119 -10.79 -20.29 13.08
CA TRP A 119 -10.06 -21.41 13.69
C TRP A 119 -8.92 -20.98 14.62
N LYS A 120 -8.62 -19.69 14.68
CA LYS A 120 -7.58 -19.11 15.53
C LYS A 120 -8.07 -17.81 16.20
#